data_6197c9d7c6d8f550fe0cec980b4e7306
#
_entry.id   6197c9d7c6d8f550fe0cec980b4e7306
#
_cell.length_a   1.000
_cell.length_b   1.000
_cell.length_c   1.000
_cell.angle_alpha   90.00
_cell.angle_beta   90.00
_cell.angle_gamma   90.00
#
_symmetry.space_group_name_H-M   'P 1'
#
loop_
_entity.id
_entity.type
_entity.pdbx_description
1 polymer ?
#
loop_
_entity_poly.entity_id
_entity_poly.type
_entity_poly.pdbx_seq_one_letter_code
_entity_poly.pdbx_strand_id
1 'polypeptide(L)'
;NGKPLVYLDSANSSQKPKSVIDKISNFYETEFSNVGRSVHTLAVKATNRFEATRDKVQKYLNAKHREEIIFTKSATESINLVASSFGKKHIHKGDEILITELEHHSNYVPWHYLRSEKGAIIKFAPVNEDGDVEINAIKKLITDKTKIIAITHISNVTGAILPITKIVDLAKEKNIPVLIDGTQGA
;
A
#
# COMPACT_ATOMS: atom_id res chain seq x y z
N ASN A 1 -2.04 -2.83 -38.91
CA ASN A 1 -2.87 -4.03 -39.21
C ASN A 1 -4.35 -3.73 -39.38
N GLY A 2 -4.80 -2.47 -39.34
CA GLY A 2 -6.19 -2.04 -39.48
C GLY A 2 -7.18 -2.53 -38.39
N LYS A 3 -6.70 -3.17 -37.34
CA LYS A 3 -7.51 -3.58 -36.17
C LYS A 3 -7.30 -2.60 -35.02
N PRO A 4 -8.35 -2.31 -34.21
CA PRO A 4 -8.21 -1.48 -33.03
C PRO A 4 -7.27 -2.13 -32.02
N LEU A 5 -6.48 -1.32 -31.33
CA LEU A 5 -5.64 -1.76 -30.21
C LEU A 5 -6.54 -2.18 -29.03
N VAL A 6 -6.34 -3.41 -28.52
CA VAL A 6 -6.95 -3.85 -27.28
C VAL A 6 -5.88 -3.75 -26.18
N TYR A 7 -6.14 -2.95 -25.15
CA TYR A 7 -5.25 -2.77 -24.00
C TYR A 7 -5.88 -3.38 -22.76
N LEU A 8 -5.24 -4.41 -22.20
CA LEU A 8 -5.73 -5.20 -21.07
C LEU A 8 -4.78 -5.19 -19.86
N ASP A 9 -3.78 -4.32 -19.85
CA ASP A 9 -2.74 -4.28 -18.82
C ASP A 9 -2.91 -3.09 -17.85
N SER A 10 -4.16 -2.77 -17.48
CA SER A 10 -4.45 -1.68 -16.54
C SER A 10 -3.96 -1.96 -15.11
N ALA A 11 -3.77 -3.23 -14.75
CA ALA A 11 -3.20 -3.63 -13.46
C ALA A 11 -1.75 -3.13 -13.30
N ASN A 12 -0.99 -3.08 -14.40
CA ASN A 12 0.36 -2.55 -14.41
C ASN A 12 0.36 -1.03 -14.66
N SER A 13 -0.37 -0.55 -15.67
CA SER A 13 -0.35 0.85 -16.06
C SER A 13 -1.69 1.32 -16.60
N SER A 14 -2.48 2.00 -15.78
CA SER A 14 -3.78 2.56 -16.17
C SER A 14 -3.62 3.75 -17.11
N GLN A 15 -4.47 3.83 -18.15
CA GLN A 15 -4.58 5.01 -18.99
C GLN A 15 -5.15 6.19 -18.17
N LYS A 16 -4.56 7.37 -18.36
CA LYS A 16 -4.92 8.54 -17.55
C LYS A 16 -6.21 9.19 -18.06
N PRO A 17 -7.21 9.43 -17.19
CA PRO A 17 -8.40 10.19 -17.57
C PRO A 17 -8.03 11.59 -18.11
N LYS A 18 -8.77 12.05 -19.13
CA LYS A 18 -8.57 13.39 -19.71
C LYS A 18 -8.62 14.51 -18.65
N SER A 19 -9.52 14.39 -17.67
CA SER A 19 -9.64 15.34 -16.56
C SER A 19 -8.38 15.46 -15.71
N VAL A 20 -7.61 14.36 -15.54
CA VAL A 20 -6.34 14.37 -14.82
C VAL A 20 -5.26 15.06 -15.65
N ILE A 21 -5.17 14.72 -16.94
CA ILE A 21 -4.20 15.34 -17.86
C ILE A 21 -4.42 16.86 -17.92
N ASP A 22 -5.66 17.28 -18.14
CA ASP A 22 -6.01 18.72 -18.23
C ASP A 22 -5.74 19.45 -16.93
N LYS A 23 -5.99 18.80 -15.79
CA LYS A 23 -5.72 19.40 -14.48
C LYS A 23 -4.24 19.62 -14.24
N ILE A 24 -3.39 18.67 -14.63
CA ILE A 24 -1.93 18.78 -14.52
C ILE A 24 -1.43 19.90 -15.44
N SER A 25 -1.84 19.91 -16.72
CA SER A 25 -1.46 20.93 -17.69
C SER A 25 -1.84 22.33 -17.21
N ASN A 26 -3.12 22.53 -16.85
CA ASN A 26 -3.59 23.82 -16.34
C ASN A 26 -2.84 24.28 -15.07
N PHE A 27 -2.50 23.35 -14.17
CA PHE A 27 -1.74 23.70 -12.97
C PHE A 27 -0.34 24.21 -13.33
N TYR A 28 0.37 23.55 -14.25
CA TYR A 28 1.68 24.00 -14.69
C TYR A 28 1.61 25.34 -15.45
N GLU A 29 0.60 25.55 -16.27
CA GLU A 29 0.46 26.78 -17.08
C GLU A 29 0.10 28.00 -16.23
N THR A 30 -0.69 27.85 -15.17
CA THR A 30 -1.34 29.00 -14.52
C THR A 30 -1.03 29.17 -13.03
N GLU A 31 -0.64 28.12 -12.32
CA GLU A 31 -0.61 28.14 -10.85
C GLU A 31 0.61 27.49 -10.23
N PHE A 32 1.51 26.92 -11.03
CA PHE A 32 2.66 26.19 -10.53
C PHE A 32 3.55 27.05 -9.63
N SER A 33 3.81 26.57 -8.43
CA SER A 33 4.75 27.14 -7.47
C SER A 33 5.16 26.13 -6.42
N ASN A 34 6.15 26.50 -5.60
CA ASN A 34 6.57 25.68 -4.45
C ASN A 34 5.47 25.57 -3.40
N VAL A 35 5.36 24.38 -2.82
CA VAL A 35 4.53 24.12 -1.63
C VAL A 35 5.38 24.37 -0.38
N GLY A 36 4.83 25.04 0.64
CA GLY A 36 5.48 25.23 1.94
C GLY A 36 5.46 26.67 2.45
N ARG A 37 6.54 27.10 3.08
CA ARG A 37 6.63 28.33 3.87
C ARG A 37 6.84 29.62 3.06
N SER A 38 6.31 29.71 1.86
CA SER A 38 6.41 30.90 1.02
C SER A 38 5.17 31.77 1.15
N VAL A 39 5.33 33.09 1.10
CA VAL A 39 4.23 34.05 1.36
C VAL A 39 3.63 34.68 0.09
N HIS A 40 4.21 34.44 -1.09
CA HIS A 40 3.64 34.98 -2.34
C HIS A 40 2.41 34.19 -2.79
N THR A 41 1.52 34.87 -3.52
CA THR A 41 0.18 34.38 -3.87
C THR A 41 0.18 32.98 -4.49
N LEU A 42 1.08 32.66 -5.42
CA LEU A 42 1.10 31.35 -6.08
C LEU A 42 1.48 30.23 -5.11
N ALA A 43 2.47 30.45 -4.22
CA ALA A 43 2.87 29.45 -3.24
C ALA A 43 1.78 29.19 -2.19
N VAL A 44 1.07 30.23 -1.75
CA VAL A 44 -0.10 30.07 -0.87
C VAL A 44 -1.19 29.24 -1.54
N LYS A 45 -1.52 29.53 -2.81
CA LYS A 45 -2.50 28.74 -3.58
C LYS A 45 -2.06 27.27 -3.73
N ALA A 46 -0.79 27.03 -4.12
CA ALA A 46 -0.26 25.67 -4.27
C ALA A 46 -0.28 24.90 -2.95
N THR A 47 0.11 25.53 -1.84
CA THR A 47 0.06 24.93 -0.50
C THR A 47 -1.37 24.57 -0.09
N ASN A 48 -2.31 25.49 -0.24
CA ASN A 48 -3.71 25.24 0.12
C ASN A 48 -4.31 24.08 -0.70
N ARG A 49 -3.98 23.98 -1.99
CA ARG A 49 -4.44 22.86 -2.85
C ARG A 49 -3.82 21.54 -2.45
N PHE A 50 -2.54 21.53 -2.13
CA PHE A 50 -1.84 20.32 -1.66
C PHE A 50 -2.47 19.80 -0.36
N GLU A 51 -2.70 20.69 0.61
CA GLU A 51 -3.30 20.33 1.88
C GLU A 51 -4.79 19.92 1.74
N ALA A 52 -5.55 20.60 0.89
CA ALA A 52 -6.92 20.20 0.57
C ALA A 52 -6.99 18.81 -0.12
N THR A 53 -5.95 18.42 -0.87
CA THR A 53 -5.84 17.08 -1.45
C THR A 53 -5.63 16.05 -0.35
N ARG A 54 -4.79 16.33 0.64
CA ARG A 54 -4.58 15.49 1.81
C ARG A 54 -5.89 15.24 2.56
N ASP A 55 -6.69 16.29 2.79
CA ASP A 55 -7.99 16.19 3.46
C ASP A 55 -9.00 15.31 2.67
N LYS A 56 -8.97 15.40 1.33
CA LYS A 56 -9.78 14.51 0.48
C LYS A 56 -9.36 13.06 0.59
N VAL A 57 -8.08 12.78 0.57
CA VAL A 57 -7.54 11.41 0.70
C VAL A 57 -7.84 10.86 2.09
N GLN A 58 -7.68 11.68 3.15
CA GLN A 58 -8.06 11.31 4.51
C GLN A 58 -9.52 10.84 4.58
N LYS A 59 -10.45 11.63 4.02
CA LYS A 59 -11.88 11.28 4.00
C LYS A 59 -12.16 10.04 3.17
N TYR A 60 -11.51 9.90 2.02
CA TYR A 60 -11.67 8.74 1.14
C TYR A 60 -11.24 7.44 1.80
N LEU A 61 -10.10 7.46 2.51
CA LEU A 61 -9.56 6.31 3.24
C LEU A 61 -10.15 6.15 4.64
N ASN A 62 -11.07 7.05 5.06
CA ASN A 62 -11.64 7.07 6.40
C ASN A 62 -10.58 7.09 7.51
N ALA A 63 -9.44 7.76 7.27
CA ALA A 63 -8.39 7.94 8.25
C ALA A 63 -8.85 8.91 9.35
N LYS A 64 -8.45 8.66 10.59
CA LYS A 64 -8.87 9.46 11.75
C LYS A 64 -8.27 10.87 11.71
N HIS A 65 -7.02 10.98 11.33
CA HIS A 65 -6.27 12.23 11.29
C HIS A 65 -5.63 12.42 9.91
N ARG A 66 -5.51 13.68 9.46
CA ARG A 66 -4.88 14.01 8.18
C ARG A 66 -3.38 13.69 8.14
N GLU A 67 -2.73 13.69 9.30
CA GLU A 67 -1.32 13.36 9.47
C GLU A 67 -1.02 11.88 9.20
N GLU A 68 -2.04 11.02 9.18
CA GLU A 68 -1.92 9.62 8.78
C GLU A 68 -1.74 9.46 7.26
N ILE A 69 -2.01 10.51 6.48
CA ILE A 69 -1.85 10.49 5.03
C ILE A 69 -0.42 10.90 4.67
N ILE A 70 0.33 9.97 4.11
CA ILE A 70 1.70 10.17 3.64
C ILE A 70 1.73 9.94 2.13
N PHE A 71 2.07 10.98 1.36
CA PHE A 71 2.24 10.87 -0.08
C PHE A 71 3.63 10.31 -0.40
N THR A 72 3.66 9.26 -1.21
CA THR A 72 4.87 8.62 -1.71
C THR A 72 4.80 8.51 -3.24
N LYS A 73 5.89 8.08 -3.87
CA LYS A 73 5.95 7.92 -5.34
C LYS A 73 5.23 6.66 -5.82
N SER A 74 5.09 5.65 -4.94
CA SER A 74 4.52 4.36 -5.29
C SER A 74 4.21 3.52 -4.05
N ALA A 75 3.40 2.46 -4.20
CA ALA A 75 3.22 1.45 -3.16
C ALA A 75 4.54 0.81 -2.73
N THR A 76 5.47 0.59 -3.68
CA THR A 76 6.82 0.10 -3.37
C THR A 76 7.55 1.00 -2.37
N GLU A 77 7.51 2.32 -2.57
CA GLU A 77 8.11 3.27 -1.61
C GLU A 77 7.39 3.23 -0.27
N SER A 78 6.06 3.18 -0.27
CA SER A 78 5.26 3.12 0.97
C SER A 78 5.59 1.88 1.81
N ILE A 79 5.67 0.71 1.20
CA ILE A 79 5.96 -0.54 1.91
C ILE A 79 7.41 -0.55 2.41
N ASN A 80 8.37 -0.07 1.60
CA ASN A 80 9.75 0.10 2.03
C ASN A 80 9.87 1.10 3.19
N LEU A 81 9.08 2.18 3.21
CA LEU A 81 9.02 3.13 4.32
C LEU A 81 8.55 2.43 5.61
N VAL A 82 7.49 1.60 5.55
CA VAL A 82 7.03 0.83 6.70
C VAL A 82 8.09 -0.16 7.16
N ALA A 83 8.71 -0.90 6.25
CA ALA A 83 9.76 -1.88 6.60
C ALA A 83 10.98 -1.21 7.23
N SER A 84 11.42 -0.05 6.69
CA SER A 84 12.61 0.67 7.18
C SER A 84 12.36 1.48 8.45
N SER A 85 11.12 1.87 8.75
CA SER A 85 10.74 2.57 9.98
C SER A 85 10.18 1.62 11.03
N PHE A 86 8.90 1.21 10.90
CA PHE A 86 8.24 0.28 11.81
C PHE A 86 9.00 -1.04 11.92
N GLY A 87 9.35 -1.66 10.78
CA GLY A 87 10.04 -2.95 10.75
C GLY A 87 11.38 -2.90 11.46
N LYS A 88 12.23 -1.92 11.17
CA LYS A 88 13.53 -1.77 11.85
C LYS A 88 13.40 -1.50 13.34
N LYS A 89 12.34 -0.82 13.78
CA LYS A 89 12.13 -0.48 15.18
C LYS A 89 11.53 -1.64 15.99
N HIS A 90 10.59 -2.39 15.43
CA HIS A 90 9.72 -3.31 16.18
C HIS A 90 9.95 -4.78 15.86
N ILE A 91 10.73 -5.12 14.83
CA ILE A 91 11.00 -6.51 14.44
C ILE A 91 12.44 -6.87 14.81
N HIS A 92 12.60 -7.97 15.54
CA HIS A 92 13.86 -8.49 16.07
C HIS A 92 14.09 -9.93 15.61
N LYS A 93 15.24 -10.50 15.98
CA LYS A 93 15.60 -11.88 15.66
C LYS A 93 14.56 -12.87 16.18
N GLY A 94 14.05 -13.70 15.29
CA GLY A 94 13.03 -14.71 15.58
C GLY A 94 11.60 -14.20 15.60
N ASP A 95 11.37 -12.89 15.45
CA ASP A 95 10.03 -12.35 15.22
C ASP A 95 9.53 -12.74 13.84
N GLU A 96 8.22 -12.86 13.70
CA GLU A 96 7.57 -13.36 12.50
C GLU A 96 6.84 -12.25 11.74
N ILE A 97 6.99 -12.29 10.41
CA ILE A 97 6.28 -11.46 9.44
C ILE A 97 5.41 -12.40 8.62
N LEU A 98 4.09 -12.23 8.69
CA LEU A 98 3.15 -13.07 7.94
C LEU A 98 2.74 -12.35 6.66
N ILE A 99 2.97 -13.00 5.53
CA ILE A 99 2.56 -12.56 4.18
C ILE A 99 1.82 -13.70 3.48
N THR A 100 1.30 -13.45 2.28
CA THR A 100 0.70 -14.51 1.45
C THR A 100 1.59 -14.87 0.26
N GLU A 101 1.32 -15.99 -0.38
CA GLU A 101 1.96 -16.36 -1.66
C GLU A 101 1.48 -15.50 -2.85
N LEU A 102 0.42 -14.68 -2.65
CA LEU A 102 -0.12 -13.78 -3.68
C LEU A 102 0.57 -12.41 -3.71
N GLU A 103 1.55 -12.15 -2.85
CA GLU A 103 2.14 -10.83 -2.72
C GLU A 103 2.94 -10.41 -3.95
N HIS A 104 2.75 -9.17 -4.38
CA HIS A 104 3.65 -8.53 -5.32
C HIS A 104 5.04 -8.37 -4.70
N HIS A 105 6.09 -8.38 -5.50
CA HIS A 105 7.48 -8.21 -5.03
C HIS A 105 7.66 -6.98 -4.12
N SER A 106 6.91 -5.91 -4.35
CA SER A 106 6.91 -4.72 -3.49
C SER A 106 6.56 -5.01 -2.04
N ASN A 107 5.69 -6.01 -1.79
CA ASN A 107 5.28 -6.45 -0.45
C ASN A 107 5.95 -7.77 -0.01
N TYR A 108 6.99 -8.19 -0.69
CA TYR A 108 7.80 -9.34 -0.31
C TYR A 108 9.26 -8.95 -0.02
N VAL A 109 9.91 -8.27 -0.96
CA VAL A 109 11.35 -7.98 -0.90
C VAL A 109 11.75 -7.14 0.32
N PRO A 110 10.99 -6.10 0.77
CA PRO A 110 11.36 -5.33 1.95
C PRO A 110 11.44 -6.17 3.23
N TRP A 111 10.55 -7.16 3.36
CA TRP A 111 10.55 -8.08 4.50
C TRP A 111 11.73 -9.06 4.45
N HIS A 112 12.16 -9.41 3.24
CA HIS A 112 13.35 -10.26 3.03
C HIS A 112 14.63 -9.56 3.52
N TYR A 113 14.72 -8.23 3.35
CA TYR A 113 15.84 -7.47 3.94
C TYR A 113 15.83 -7.55 5.47
N LEU A 114 14.68 -7.42 6.12
CA LEU A 114 14.56 -7.58 7.57
C LEU A 114 14.94 -9.00 8.03
N ARG A 115 14.57 -10.03 7.26
CA ARG A 115 15.02 -11.39 7.51
C ARG A 115 16.54 -11.48 7.47
N SER A 116 17.18 -10.93 6.45
CA SER A 116 18.63 -10.97 6.26
C SER A 116 19.39 -10.14 7.30
N GLU A 117 18.91 -8.93 7.60
CA GLU A 117 19.60 -8.00 8.49
C GLU A 117 19.37 -8.31 9.98
N LYS A 118 18.18 -8.78 10.34
CA LYS A 118 17.76 -8.92 11.74
C LYS A 118 17.46 -10.36 12.17
N GLY A 119 17.42 -11.31 11.23
CA GLY A 119 17.04 -12.68 11.54
C GLY A 119 15.53 -12.85 11.81
N ALA A 120 14.68 -12.00 11.24
CA ALA A 120 13.23 -12.19 11.23
C ALA A 120 12.85 -13.44 10.42
N ILE A 121 11.69 -13.99 10.69
CA ILE A 121 11.15 -15.17 10.01
C ILE A 121 9.97 -14.71 9.15
N ILE A 122 10.01 -14.99 7.84
CA ILE A 122 8.86 -14.75 6.96
C ILE A 122 8.04 -16.03 6.88
N LYS A 123 6.75 -15.91 7.17
CA LYS A 123 5.76 -16.98 7.01
C LYS A 123 4.85 -16.68 5.85
N PHE A 124 4.58 -17.68 5.03
CA PHE A 124 3.72 -17.57 3.86
C PHE A 124 2.40 -18.29 4.10
N ALA A 125 1.29 -17.58 4.00
CA ALA A 125 -0.02 -18.20 3.91
C ALA A 125 -0.20 -18.76 2.49
N PRO A 126 -0.43 -20.08 2.36
CA PRO A 126 -0.48 -20.73 1.06
C PRO A 126 -1.74 -20.35 0.28
N VAL A 127 -1.62 -20.45 -1.03
CA VAL A 127 -2.74 -20.36 -1.99
C VAL A 127 -3.31 -21.76 -2.18
N ASN A 128 -4.64 -21.90 -2.17
CA ASN A 128 -5.32 -23.14 -2.47
C ASN A 128 -5.42 -23.39 -3.98
N GLU A 129 -6.02 -24.51 -4.39
CA GLU A 129 -6.18 -24.90 -5.79
C GLU A 129 -7.07 -23.91 -6.60
N ASP A 130 -7.95 -23.19 -5.95
CA ASP A 130 -8.82 -22.16 -6.56
C ASP A 130 -8.09 -20.81 -6.73
N GLY A 131 -6.86 -20.67 -6.23
CA GLY A 131 -6.09 -19.44 -6.29
C GLY A 131 -6.37 -18.47 -5.15
N ASP A 132 -7.08 -18.89 -4.10
CA ASP A 132 -7.46 -18.10 -2.94
C ASP A 132 -6.62 -18.40 -1.70
N VAL A 133 -6.57 -17.45 -0.76
CA VAL A 133 -5.95 -17.63 0.56
C VAL A 133 -7.03 -17.85 1.62
N GLU A 134 -7.02 -19.01 2.24
CA GLU A 134 -7.99 -19.35 3.27
C GLU A 134 -7.70 -18.65 4.60
N ILE A 135 -8.75 -18.12 5.23
CA ILE A 135 -8.64 -17.46 6.54
C ILE A 135 -8.07 -18.40 7.62
N ASN A 136 -8.42 -19.68 7.55
CA ASN A 136 -7.93 -20.68 8.49
C ASN A 136 -6.42 -20.97 8.33
N ALA A 137 -5.88 -20.83 7.12
CA ALA A 137 -4.44 -20.93 6.87
C ALA A 137 -3.70 -19.76 7.53
N ILE A 138 -4.19 -18.52 7.36
CA ILE A 138 -3.67 -17.34 8.04
C ILE A 138 -3.73 -17.53 9.57
N LYS A 139 -4.89 -17.93 10.11
CA LYS A 139 -5.08 -18.13 11.55
C LYS A 139 -4.09 -19.11 12.16
N LYS A 140 -3.80 -20.24 11.49
CA LYS A 140 -2.84 -21.24 11.95
C LYS A 140 -1.40 -20.74 11.98
N LEU A 141 -1.06 -19.76 11.14
CA LEU A 141 0.30 -19.20 11.05
C LEU A 141 0.57 -18.08 12.06
N ILE A 142 -0.47 -17.46 12.62
CA ILE A 142 -0.34 -16.41 13.63
C ILE A 142 0.12 -17.03 14.95
N THR A 143 1.23 -16.53 15.50
CA THR A 143 1.76 -16.90 16.81
C THR A 143 2.03 -15.65 17.67
N ASP A 144 2.49 -15.84 18.90
CA ASP A 144 2.88 -14.72 19.78
C ASP A 144 4.14 -13.97 19.28
N LYS A 145 4.87 -14.57 18.32
CA LYS A 145 6.02 -13.96 17.64
C LYS A 145 5.63 -13.14 16.40
N THR A 146 4.39 -13.23 15.93
CA THR A 146 3.93 -12.47 14.76
C THR A 146 3.86 -10.98 15.10
N LYS A 147 4.66 -10.16 14.42
CA LYS A 147 4.77 -8.70 14.66
C LYS A 147 4.05 -7.86 13.64
N ILE A 148 3.80 -8.40 12.46
CA ILE A 148 3.06 -7.73 11.39
C ILE A 148 2.47 -8.80 10.45
N ILE A 149 1.28 -8.50 9.93
CA ILE A 149 0.68 -9.18 8.78
C ILE A 149 0.71 -8.20 7.63
N ALA A 150 1.36 -8.55 6.50
CA ALA A 150 1.47 -7.68 5.34
C ALA A 150 0.92 -8.41 4.11
N ILE A 151 -0.26 -7.98 3.62
CA ILE A 151 -1.04 -8.71 2.64
C ILE A 151 -1.59 -7.81 1.55
N THR A 152 -1.74 -8.37 0.35
CA THR A 152 -2.45 -7.72 -0.75
C THR A 152 -3.97 -7.71 -0.49
N HIS A 153 -4.66 -6.66 -0.95
CA HIS A 153 -6.13 -6.63 -0.96
C HIS A 153 -6.65 -7.43 -2.17
N ILE A 154 -6.13 -7.13 -3.35
CA ILE A 154 -6.47 -7.82 -4.60
C ILE A 154 -5.17 -8.21 -5.28
N SER A 155 -5.04 -9.49 -5.65
CA SER A 155 -3.86 -9.97 -6.37
C SER A 155 -3.77 -9.35 -7.77
N ASN A 156 -2.62 -8.80 -8.10
CA ASN A 156 -2.34 -8.28 -9.44
C ASN A 156 -2.17 -9.39 -10.50
N VAL A 157 -2.03 -10.65 -10.08
CA VAL A 157 -1.82 -11.80 -10.97
C VAL A 157 -3.13 -12.56 -11.17
N THR A 158 -3.77 -13.00 -10.09
CA THR A 158 -4.95 -13.86 -10.15
C THR A 158 -6.28 -13.09 -10.08
N GLY A 159 -6.26 -11.84 -9.55
CA GLY A 159 -7.48 -11.09 -9.27
C GLY A 159 -8.20 -11.55 -7.99
N ALA A 160 -7.65 -12.52 -7.25
CA ALA A 160 -8.21 -12.98 -5.99
C ALA A 160 -8.34 -11.81 -4.99
N ILE A 161 -9.49 -11.73 -4.33
CA ILE A 161 -9.81 -10.68 -3.34
C ILE A 161 -9.73 -11.28 -1.95
N LEU A 162 -8.78 -10.83 -1.14
CA LEU A 162 -8.61 -11.32 0.21
C LEU A 162 -9.69 -10.76 1.16
N PRO A 163 -10.16 -11.56 2.13
CA PRO A 163 -11.18 -11.16 3.11
C PRO A 163 -10.57 -10.27 4.20
N ILE A 164 -10.16 -9.03 3.82
CA ILE A 164 -9.38 -8.10 4.66
C ILE A 164 -10.01 -7.88 6.03
N THR A 165 -11.32 -7.64 6.10
CA THR A 165 -12.01 -7.41 7.38
C THR A 165 -11.79 -8.57 8.36
N LYS A 166 -11.96 -9.81 7.90
CA LYS A 166 -11.75 -11.00 8.73
C LYS A 166 -10.30 -11.14 9.19
N ILE A 167 -9.34 -10.82 8.32
CA ILE A 167 -7.91 -10.87 8.66
C ILE A 167 -7.56 -9.79 9.69
N VAL A 168 -8.09 -8.58 9.51
CA VAL A 168 -7.89 -7.48 10.47
C VAL A 168 -8.50 -7.82 11.83
N ASP A 169 -9.67 -8.44 11.86
CA ASP A 169 -10.30 -8.85 13.13
C ASP A 169 -9.47 -9.90 13.86
N LEU A 170 -8.96 -10.92 13.16
CA LEU A 170 -8.02 -11.91 13.73
C LEU A 170 -6.73 -11.25 14.28
N ALA A 171 -6.18 -10.29 13.54
CA ALA A 171 -4.98 -9.57 13.94
C ALA A 171 -5.21 -8.69 15.19
N LYS A 172 -6.39 -8.04 15.27
CA LYS A 172 -6.80 -7.23 16.44
C LYS A 172 -6.86 -8.03 17.74
N GLU A 173 -7.35 -9.28 17.69
CA GLU A 173 -7.40 -10.18 18.86
C GLU A 173 -6.01 -10.39 19.49
N LYS A 174 -4.95 -10.25 18.69
CA LYS A 174 -3.54 -10.43 19.09
C LYS A 174 -2.75 -9.11 19.12
N ASN A 175 -3.40 -7.95 18.91
CA ASN A 175 -2.75 -6.64 18.79
C ASN A 175 -1.64 -6.60 17.70
N ILE A 176 -1.85 -7.31 16.60
CA ILE A 176 -0.92 -7.36 15.48
C ILE A 176 -1.31 -6.30 14.44
N PRO A 177 -0.42 -5.38 14.05
CA PRO A 177 -0.69 -4.44 12.96
C PRO A 177 -0.79 -5.17 11.62
N VAL A 178 -1.70 -4.68 10.76
CA VAL A 178 -1.88 -5.19 9.41
C VAL A 178 -1.51 -4.11 8.41
N LEU A 179 -0.56 -4.43 7.51
CA LEU A 179 -0.29 -3.65 6.32
C LEU A 179 -1.10 -4.23 5.16
N ILE A 180 -1.86 -3.40 4.49
CA ILE A 180 -2.67 -3.79 3.34
C ILE A 180 -2.09 -3.11 2.09
N ASP A 181 -1.60 -3.92 1.14
CA ASP A 181 -1.28 -3.44 -0.20
C ASP A 181 -2.59 -3.30 -1.00
N GLY A 182 -3.09 -2.07 -1.06
CA GLY A 182 -4.33 -1.71 -1.75
C GLY A 182 -4.13 -1.29 -3.21
N THR A 183 -2.96 -1.52 -3.81
CA THR A 183 -2.62 -1.03 -5.16
C THR A 183 -3.68 -1.37 -6.21
N GLN A 184 -4.29 -2.54 -6.14
CA GLN A 184 -5.33 -2.98 -7.07
C GLN A 184 -6.75 -2.80 -6.52
N GLY A 185 -6.90 -2.35 -5.27
CA GLY A 185 -8.19 -2.29 -4.57
C GLY A 185 -8.63 -0.91 -4.11
N ALA A 186 -7.83 0.15 -4.40
CA ALA A 186 -8.12 1.53 -3.99
C ALA A 186 -8.85 2.32 -5.08
#